data_2a31da591c85b4a53e035e3835383059
#
_entry.id   2a31da591c85b4a53e035e3835383059
#
_cell.length_a   1.000
_cell.length_b   1.000
_cell.length_c   1.000
_cell.angle_alpha   90.00
_cell.angle_beta   90.00
_cell.angle_gamma   90.00
#
_symmetry.space_group_name_H-M   'P 1'
#
loop_
_entity.id
_entity.type
_entity.pdbx_description
1 polymer ?
#
loop_
_entity_poly.entity_id
_entity_poly.type
_entity_poly.pdbx_seq_one_letter_code
_entity_poly.pdbx_strand_id
1 'polypeptide(L)'
;MYKKIHSLVLSAFLIFSTTLFADVDTTSSIKGAVNVQGAVVSATHQPTGSTKSKSATDDGGFYLSNLLIGGPYKVTVSAPGYGSQSIEGIFLTLNETTNLDVTLVSTSLEEITVTAQAGQGSIRMGTGTFLDRDALDGI
;
A
#
# COMPACT_ATOMS: atom_id res chain seq x y z
N MET A 1 60.79 23.23 -39.75
CA MET A 1 60.37 22.93 -38.35
C MET A 1 58.88 22.69 -38.15
N TYR A 2 58.07 22.77 -39.15
CA TYR A 2 56.58 22.65 -39.00
C TYR A 2 55.99 21.26 -39.28
N LYS A 3 56.78 20.28 -39.71
CA LYS A 3 56.28 18.93 -40.08
C LYS A 3 56.08 17.97 -38.90
N LYS A 4 56.54 18.32 -37.71
CA LYS A 4 56.43 17.44 -36.50
C LYS A 4 55.25 17.75 -35.61
N ILE A 5 54.61 18.88 -35.76
CA ILE A 5 53.51 19.36 -34.88
C ILE A 5 52.17 18.74 -35.34
N HIS A 6 51.99 18.47 -36.63
CA HIS A 6 50.73 17.89 -37.16
C HIS A 6 50.54 16.45 -36.83
N SER A 7 51.62 15.70 -36.54
CA SER A 7 51.53 14.28 -36.15
C SER A 7 51.08 14.10 -34.70
N LEU A 8 51.29 15.11 -33.87
CA LEU A 8 50.96 15.01 -32.42
C LEU A 8 49.52 15.44 -32.16
N VAL A 9 48.93 16.26 -33.00
CA VAL A 9 47.54 16.72 -32.90
C VAL A 9 46.57 15.62 -33.42
N LEU A 10 47.00 14.82 -34.38
CA LEU A 10 46.15 13.76 -34.95
C LEU A 10 46.04 12.54 -34.04
N SER A 11 46.98 12.36 -33.09
CA SER A 11 46.97 11.25 -32.14
C SER A 11 46.09 11.48 -30.90
N ALA A 12 45.73 12.76 -30.65
CA ALA A 12 44.94 13.13 -29.46
C ALA A 12 43.40 13.00 -29.66
N PHE A 13 42.94 12.79 -30.91
CA PHE A 13 41.53 12.80 -31.27
C PHE A 13 40.86 11.41 -31.27
N LEU A 14 41.61 10.35 -30.94
CA LEU A 14 41.13 8.98 -31.10
C LEU A 14 40.75 8.26 -29.79
N ILE A 15 40.66 8.95 -28.64
CA ILE A 15 40.39 8.29 -27.35
C ILE A 15 39.12 8.86 -26.69
N PHE A 16 38.13 9.27 -27.46
CA PHE A 16 36.84 9.58 -26.89
C PHE A 16 35.75 8.65 -27.46
N SER A 17 36.01 7.34 -27.38
CA SER A 17 34.96 6.37 -27.53
C SER A 17 34.16 6.35 -26.24
N THR A 18 33.21 7.29 -26.08
CA THR A 18 32.16 7.15 -25.09
C THR A 18 31.33 5.93 -25.48
N THR A 19 31.54 4.83 -24.80
CA THR A 19 30.60 3.73 -24.81
C THR A 19 29.31 4.23 -24.17
N LEU A 20 28.37 4.64 -24.99
CA LEU A 20 26.98 4.79 -24.61
C LEU A 20 26.47 3.39 -24.27
N PHE A 21 26.59 3.00 -23.00
CA PHE A 21 25.79 1.91 -22.48
C PHE A 21 24.36 2.44 -22.52
N ALA A 22 23.58 2.00 -23.48
CA ALA A 22 22.14 2.12 -23.42
C ALA A 22 21.74 1.28 -22.20
N ASP A 23 21.38 1.96 -21.11
CA ASP A 23 20.76 1.35 -19.96
C ASP A 23 19.43 0.78 -20.45
N VAL A 24 19.39 -0.53 -20.66
CA VAL A 24 18.15 -1.20 -21.03
C VAL A 24 17.33 -1.25 -19.76
N ASP A 25 16.40 -0.33 -19.62
CA ASP A 25 15.44 -0.30 -18.52
C ASP A 25 14.63 -1.60 -18.54
N THR A 26 15.05 -2.58 -17.76
CA THR A 26 14.33 -3.84 -17.52
C THR A 26 13.31 -3.69 -16.40
N THR A 27 12.61 -2.56 -16.40
CA THR A 27 11.68 -2.20 -15.35
C THR A 27 10.27 -2.01 -15.87
N SER A 28 9.32 -2.09 -14.99
CA SER A 28 7.91 -1.84 -15.21
C SER A 28 7.37 -0.83 -14.20
N SER A 29 6.10 -0.46 -14.33
CA SER A 29 5.46 0.48 -13.43
C SER A 29 4.02 0.09 -13.12
N ILE A 30 3.54 0.53 -11.96
CA ILE A 30 2.14 0.45 -11.55
C ILE A 30 1.64 1.87 -11.34
N LYS A 31 0.51 2.21 -11.93
CA LYS A 31 -0.21 3.46 -11.68
C LYS A 31 -1.65 3.17 -11.31
N GLY A 32 -2.31 4.12 -10.69
CA GLY A 32 -3.72 3.97 -10.37
C GLY A 32 -4.24 5.10 -9.52
N ALA A 33 -5.44 4.91 -9.01
CA ALA A 33 -6.08 5.84 -8.11
C ALA A 33 -6.57 5.14 -6.84
N VAL A 34 -6.53 5.88 -5.74
CA VAL A 34 -7.14 5.50 -4.46
C VAL A 34 -8.16 6.58 -4.10
N ASN A 35 -9.30 6.20 -3.58
CA ASN A 35 -10.34 7.14 -3.14
C ASN A 35 -9.97 7.99 -1.91
N VAL A 36 -8.76 7.82 -1.38
CA VAL A 36 -8.25 8.53 -0.19
C VAL A 36 -6.91 9.19 -0.53
N GLN A 37 -6.86 10.51 -0.40
CA GLN A 37 -5.62 11.27 -0.58
C GLN A 37 -4.56 10.87 0.46
N GLY A 38 -3.30 10.87 0.07
CA GLY A 38 -2.19 10.54 0.95
C GLY A 38 -2.13 9.08 1.40
N ALA A 39 -2.98 8.21 0.86
CA ALA A 39 -2.90 6.77 1.13
C ALA A 39 -1.52 6.22 0.74
N VAL A 40 -0.95 5.35 1.55
CA VAL A 40 0.32 4.71 1.27
C VAL A 40 0.09 3.46 0.43
N VAL A 41 0.69 3.44 -0.75
CA VAL A 41 0.68 2.31 -1.67
C VAL A 41 2.05 1.62 -1.62
N SER A 42 2.06 0.34 -1.33
CA SER A 42 3.27 -0.48 -1.19
C SER A 42 3.18 -1.70 -2.12
N ALA A 43 4.14 -1.83 -3.03
CA ALA A 43 4.24 -2.98 -3.93
C ALA A 43 5.43 -3.86 -3.52
N THR A 44 5.16 -5.10 -3.18
CA THR A 44 6.15 -6.09 -2.78
C THR A 44 6.27 -7.18 -3.84
N HIS A 45 7.47 -7.34 -4.41
CA HIS A 45 7.80 -8.45 -5.28
C HIS A 45 8.02 -9.70 -4.44
N GLN A 46 7.09 -10.64 -4.46
CA GLN A 46 7.10 -11.79 -3.56
C GLN A 46 8.33 -12.70 -3.70
N PRO A 47 8.85 -12.98 -4.92
CA PRO A 47 10.00 -13.84 -5.07
C PRO A 47 11.29 -13.29 -4.45
N THR A 48 11.48 -11.96 -4.44
CA THR A 48 12.71 -11.33 -3.92
C THR A 48 12.49 -10.60 -2.59
N GLY A 49 11.26 -10.37 -2.17
CA GLY A 49 10.91 -9.54 -1.01
C GLY A 49 11.15 -8.03 -1.21
N SER A 50 11.54 -7.61 -2.42
CA SER A 50 11.76 -6.20 -2.73
C SER A 50 10.44 -5.41 -2.63
N THR A 51 10.44 -4.35 -1.85
CA THR A 51 9.27 -3.51 -1.63
C THR A 51 9.53 -2.07 -2.05
N LYS A 52 8.59 -1.48 -2.78
CA LYS A 52 8.56 -0.04 -3.09
C LYS A 52 7.24 0.55 -2.61
N SER A 53 7.34 1.72 -1.98
CA SER A 53 6.18 2.43 -1.43
C SER A 53 6.14 3.86 -1.90
N LYS A 54 4.93 4.40 -2.07
CA LYS A 54 4.68 5.80 -2.37
C LYS A 54 3.32 6.22 -1.81
N SER A 55 3.22 7.49 -1.42
CA SER A 55 1.93 8.08 -1.05
C SER A 55 1.18 8.52 -2.29
N ALA A 56 -0.13 8.33 -2.27
CA ALA A 56 -1.04 8.89 -3.25
C ALA A 56 -1.04 10.42 -3.18
N THR A 57 -1.22 11.06 -4.31
CA THR A 57 -1.35 12.51 -4.44
C THR A 57 -2.68 13.02 -3.85
N ASP A 58 -2.87 14.32 -3.82
CA ASP A 58 -4.11 14.97 -3.35
C ASP A 58 -5.35 14.53 -4.17
N ASP A 59 -5.14 14.20 -5.44
CA ASP A 59 -6.17 13.63 -6.31
C ASP A 59 -6.38 12.12 -6.13
N GLY A 60 -5.64 11.50 -5.20
CA GLY A 60 -5.66 10.06 -4.96
C GLY A 60 -4.84 9.24 -5.96
N GLY A 61 -4.22 9.87 -6.95
CA GLY A 61 -3.38 9.20 -7.94
C GLY A 61 -2.06 8.70 -7.36
N PHE A 62 -1.56 7.57 -7.83
CA PHE A 62 -0.23 7.08 -7.48
C PHE A 62 0.50 6.52 -8.70
N TYR A 63 1.82 6.57 -8.65
CA TYR A 63 2.70 6.01 -9.66
C TYR A 63 3.95 5.42 -9.03
N LEU A 64 4.10 4.11 -9.14
CA LEU A 64 5.27 3.33 -8.70
C LEU A 64 6.08 2.95 -9.92
N SER A 65 7.29 3.45 -10.05
CA SER A 65 8.22 3.17 -11.15
C SER A 65 9.40 2.31 -10.71
N ASN A 66 10.17 1.85 -11.69
CA ASN A 66 11.37 1.04 -11.49
C ASN A 66 11.07 -0.25 -10.69
N LEU A 67 9.97 -0.90 -11.02
CA LEU A 67 9.60 -2.20 -10.49
C LEU A 67 10.24 -3.30 -11.35
N LEU A 68 10.68 -4.37 -10.73
CA LEU A 68 11.20 -5.54 -11.44
C LEU A 68 10.09 -6.17 -12.29
N ILE A 69 10.44 -6.60 -13.50
CA ILE A 69 9.52 -7.37 -14.32
C ILE A 69 9.23 -8.75 -13.71
N GLY A 70 8.09 -9.32 -14.03
CA GLY A 70 7.64 -10.58 -13.49
C GLY A 70 6.73 -10.40 -12.28
N GLY A 71 6.82 -11.27 -11.34
CA GLY A 71 5.94 -11.32 -10.16
C GLY A 71 5.89 -12.72 -9.56
N PRO A 72 4.90 -13.04 -8.74
CA PRO A 72 3.75 -12.19 -8.38
C PRO A 72 4.14 -11.02 -7.46
N TYR A 73 3.42 -9.92 -7.63
CA TYR A 73 3.46 -8.78 -6.71
C TYR A 73 2.25 -8.80 -5.77
N LYS A 74 2.48 -8.34 -4.55
CA LYS A 74 1.45 -7.97 -3.59
C LYS A 74 1.45 -6.46 -3.45
N VAL A 75 0.34 -5.82 -3.81
CA VAL A 75 0.14 -4.39 -3.60
C VAL A 75 -0.77 -4.19 -2.40
N THR A 76 -0.28 -3.46 -1.41
CA THR A 76 -1.05 -3.10 -0.21
C THR A 76 -1.26 -1.60 -0.19
N VAL A 77 -2.50 -1.19 0.04
CA VAL A 77 -2.89 0.21 0.16
C VAL A 77 -3.48 0.44 1.55
N SER A 78 -3.00 1.45 2.23
CA SER A 78 -3.44 1.80 3.59
C SER A 78 -3.53 3.31 3.77
N ALA A 79 -4.49 3.74 4.58
CA ALA A 79 -4.65 5.13 4.99
C ALA A 79 -5.16 5.20 6.44
N PRO A 80 -4.82 6.25 7.21
CA PRO A 80 -5.33 6.42 8.56
C PRO A 80 -6.86 6.51 8.57
N GLY A 81 -7.51 5.75 9.45
CA GLY A 81 -8.98 5.71 9.55
C GLY A 81 -9.68 4.85 8.49
N TYR A 82 -8.91 4.11 7.68
CA TYR A 82 -9.43 3.21 6.65
C TYR A 82 -8.88 1.80 6.82
N GLY A 83 -9.66 0.81 6.40
CA GLY A 83 -9.20 -0.57 6.31
C GLY A 83 -8.16 -0.71 5.20
N SER A 84 -7.07 -1.43 5.46
CA SER A 84 -6.08 -1.71 4.42
C SER A 84 -6.62 -2.70 3.39
N GLN A 85 -6.29 -2.48 2.13
CA GLN A 85 -6.60 -3.37 1.01
C GLN A 85 -5.31 -3.99 0.48
N SER A 86 -5.38 -5.27 0.10
CA SER A 86 -4.25 -6.00 -0.49
C SER A 86 -4.70 -6.71 -1.75
N ILE A 87 -3.94 -6.54 -2.81
CA ILE A 87 -4.18 -7.19 -4.11
C ILE A 87 -2.93 -8.00 -4.44
N GLU A 88 -3.12 -9.28 -4.68
CA GLU A 88 -2.03 -10.24 -4.93
C GLU A 88 -2.10 -10.81 -6.35
N GLY A 89 -1.02 -11.45 -6.79
CA GLY A 89 -0.99 -12.11 -8.08
C GLY A 89 -0.81 -11.17 -9.27
N ILE A 90 -0.28 -9.97 -9.06
CA ILE A 90 0.01 -9.01 -10.14
C ILE A 90 1.33 -9.39 -10.80
N PHE A 91 1.32 -9.54 -12.12
CA PHE A 91 2.52 -9.77 -12.94
C PHE A 91 2.80 -8.53 -13.77
N LEU A 92 4.06 -8.12 -13.78
CA LEU A 92 4.50 -6.93 -14.51
C LEU A 92 5.28 -7.33 -15.75
N THR A 93 4.90 -6.74 -16.88
CA THR A 93 5.53 -6.92 -18.18
C THR A 93 6.50 -5.79 -18.48
N LEU A 94 7.53 -6.07 -19.24
CA LEU A 94 8.53 -5.08 -19.65
C LEU A 94 7.90 -3.92 -20.42
N ASN A 95 8.28 -2.69 -20.05
CA ASN A 95 7.79 -1.45 -20.66
C ASN A 95 6.26 -1.26 -20.61
N GLU A 96 5.58 -1.99 -19.75
CA GLU A 96 4.14 -1.86 -19.53
C GLU A 96 3.85 -1.16 -18.22
N THR A 97 2.78 -0.37 -18.21
CA THR A 97 2.24 0.24 -16.99
C THR A 97 0.94 -0.44 -16.61
N THR A 98 0.94 -1.15 -15.51
CA THR A 98 -0.26 -1.79 -14.95
C THR A 98 -1.12 -0.77 -14.25
N ASN A 99 -2.42 -0.72 -14.58
CA ASN A 99 -3.39 0.15 -13.91
C ASN A 99 -4.04 -0.60 -12.74
N LEU A 100 -4.13 0.07 -11.58
CA LEU A 100 -4.68 -0.51 -10.37
C LEU A 100 -5.48 0.53 -9.58
N ASP A 101 -6.79 0.48 -9.66
CA ASP A 101 -7.68 1.36 -8.89
C ASP A 101 -8.15 0.65 -7.63
N VAL A 102 -8.02 1.33 -6.48
CA VAL A 102 -8.30 0.76 -5.15
C VAL A 102 -9.26 1.64 -4.39
N THR A 103 -10.29 1.03 -3.81
CA THR A 103 -11.25 1.72 -2.93
C THR A 103 -11.04 1.24 -1.50
N LEU A 104 -10.66 2.16 -0.62
CA LEU A 104 -10.57 1.93 0.82
C LEU A 104 -11.93 2.26 1.48
N VAL A 105 -12.31 1.45 2.44
CA VAL A 105 -13.51 1.65 3.25
C VAL A 105 -13.08 2.20 4.62
N SER A 106 -13.76 3.26 5.09
CA SER A 106 -13.50 3.83 6.41
C SER A 106 -13.82 2.81 7.51
N THR A 107 -12.88 2.64 8.44
CA THR A 107 -13.12 1.92 9.70
C THR A 107 -13.57 2.94 10.74
N SER A 108 -14.74 3.54 10.56
CA SER A 108 -15.38 4.30 11.62
C SER A 108 -15.84 3.29 12.68
N LEU A 109 -15.07 3.20 13.74
CA LEU A 109 -15.59 2.66 15.00
C LEU A 109 -16.64 3.69 15.45
N GLU A 110 -17.91 3.43 15.21
CA GLU A 110 -18.97 4.09 15.94
C GLU A 110 -18.73 3.74 17.41
N GLU A 111 -18.15 4.68 18.15
CA GLU A 111 -18.11 4.63 19.60
C GLU A 111 -19.56 4.65 20.05
N ILE A 112 -20.11 3.46 20.32
CA ILE A 112 -21.40 3.35 21.02
C ILE A 112 -21.14 3.85 22.43
N THR A 113 -21.30 5.15 22.63
CA THR A 113 -21.36 5.72 23.96
C THR A 113 -22.65 5.19 24.58
N VAL A 114 -22.54 4.10 25.31
CA VAL A 114 -23.60 3.65 26.19
C VAL A 114 -23.68 4.66 27.32
N THR A 115 -24.46 5.71 27.12
CA THR A 115 -24.84 6.62 28.19
C THR A 115 -25.77 5.83 29.12
N ALA A 116 -25.20 5.24 30.16
CA ALA A 116 -25.99 4.71 31.27
C ALA A 116 -26.67 5.91 31.94
N GLN A 117 -27.89 6.21 31.54
CA GLN A 117 -28.76 7.04 32.37
C GLN A 117 -29.03 6.24 33.64
N ALA A 118 -28.40 6.67 34.73
CA ALA A 118 -28.79 6.29 36.07
C ALA A 118 -30.17 6.92 36.38
N GLY A 119 -31.19 6.44 35.68
CA GLY A 119 -32.57 6.61 36.09
C GLY A 119 -32.85 5.59 37.15
N GLN A 120 -33.29 6.03 38.32
CA GLN A 120 -33.84 5.23 39.39
C GLN A 120 -34.95 4.31 38.83
N GLY A 121 -34.57 3.19 38.30
CA GLY A 121 -35.44 2.12 37.93
C GLY A 121 -34.77 0.83 38.42
N SER A 122 -35.33 0.27 39.46
CA SER A 122 -34.97 -1.03 39.96
C SER A 122 -34.82 -2.03 38.81
N ILE A 123 -33.60 -2.28 38.40
CA ILE A 123 -33.30 -3.38 37.47
C ILE A 123 -33.43 -4.63 38.28
N ARG A 124 -34.62 -5.24 38.27
CA ARG A 124 -34.77 -6.64 38.61
C ARG A 124 -34.11 -7.50 37.54
N MET A 125 -32.81 -7.59 37.57
CA MET A 125 -32.13 -8.72 37.00
C MET A 125 -32.31 -9.88 37.98
N GLY A 126 -33.31 -10.65 37.75
CA GLY A 126 -33.52 -11.83 38.57
C GLY A 126 -34.31 -12.85 37.79
N THR A 127 -33.66 -13.78 37.18
CA THR A 127 -34.10 -15.16 37.14
C THR A 127 -33.71 -15.79 38.47
N GLY A 128 -34.18 -15.19 39.54
CA GLY A 128 -34.16 -15.77 40.88
C GLY A 128 -35.56 -16.31 41.15
N THR A 129 -35.74 -17.59 41.07
CA THR A 129 -36.87 -18.24 41.63
C THR A 129 -36.76 -18.05 43.13
N PHE A 130 -37.47 -17.07 43.69
CA PHE A 130 -37.68 -16.98 45.12
C PHE A 130 -38.64 -18.10 45.49
N LEU A 131 -38.09 -19.17 46.05
CA LEU A 131 -38.86 -20.12 46.81
C LEU A 131 -39.31 -19.39 48.08
N ASP A 132 -40.55 -18.95 48.07
CA ASP A 132 -41.18 -18.39 49.24
C ASP A 132 -41.24 -19.47 50.32
N ARG A 133 -40.79 -19.11 51.52
CA ARG A 133 -40.77 -20.03 52.69
C ARG A 133 -42.11 -20.52 53.05
N ASP A 134 -43.18 -19.87 52.66
CA ASP A 134 -44.55 -20.29 52.92
C ASP A 134 -44.96 -21.57 52.16
N ALA A 135 -44.20 -21.93 51.13
CA ALA A 135 -44.47 -23.12 50.34
C ALA A 135 -43.96 -24.45 51.03
N LEU A 136 -43.18 -24.32 52.09
CA LEU A 136 -42.57 -25.44 52.76
C LEU A 136 -43.33 -25.91 54.06
N ASP A 137 -44.30 -25.10 54.48
CA ASP A 137 -45.07 -25.46 55.72
C ASP A 137 -46.38 -26.24 55.46
N GLY A 138 -46.57 -26.75 54.26
CA GLY A 138 -47.76 -27.42 53.81
C GLY A 138 -47.59 -28.90 53.47
N ILE A 139 -46.51 -29.59 54.00
CA ILE A 139 -46.35 -31.04 53.79
C ILE A 139 -46.30 -31.69 55.11
#